data_b30bb1ef6c0eaf846130d2c4be57fd3f
#
_entry.id   b30bb1ef6c0eaf846130d2c4be57fd3f
#
_cell.length_a   1.000
_cell.length_b   1.000
_cell.length_c   1.000
_cell.angle_alpha   90.00
_cell.angle_beta   90.00
_cell.angle_gamma   90.00
#
_symmetry.space_group_name_H-M   'P 1'
#
loop_
_entity.id
_entity.type
_entity.pdbx_description
1 polymer ?
#
loop_
_entity_poly.entity_id
_entity_poly.type
_entity_poly.pdbx_seq_one_letter_code
_entity_poly.pdbx_strand_id
1 'polypeptide(L)'
;AKNIIDSISNLIIESNSETLIVVFDIANGYMKTFHKLIKKIRKEMPKLGIFAGNIVTGEGVKLLADAGVDAVKIGIGSGSVCTTSSITGIGYPQLSAILDCSETIKKEGILSISDGGIKVIGDIAKAYVAGADFVMIGGLLAGHTEGNAPTVIKNNVLFHKYHGMSSQDAMELHYETLPKYRTAEGVSKLIKDKGNVSTTIEVILGGLRS
;
A
#
# COMPACT_ATOMS: atom_id res chain seq x y z
N ALA A 1 14.61 -8.45 -13.25
CA ALA A 1 15.06 -8.98 -11.95
C ALA A 1 16.47 -8.51 -11.59
N LYS A 2 17.47 -8.64 -12.49
CA LYS A 2 18.87 -8.23 -12.20
C LYS A 2 18.94 -6.76 -11.78
N ASN A 3 18.38 -5.85 -12.56
CA ASN A 3 18.38 -4.40 -12.26
C ASN A 3 17.75 -4.08 -10.89
N ILE A 4 16.69 -4.80 -10.49
CA ILE A 4 16.04 -4.60 -9.18
C ILE A 4 16.98 -5.04 -8.05
N ILE A 5 17.63 -6.18 -8.19
CA ILE A 5 18.59 -6.72 -7.21
C ILE A 5 19.77 -5.78 -7.05
N ASP A 6 20.32 -5.29 -8.17
CA ASP A 6 21.42 -4.32 -8.17
C ASP A 6 21.02 -3.02 -7.46
N SER A 7 19.79 -2.50 -7.72
CA SER A 7 19.26 -1.32 -7.03
C SER A 7 19.09 -1.54 -5.53
N ILE A 8 18.55 -2.68 -5.10
CA ILE A 8 18.42 -3.01 -3.68
C ILE A 8 19.79 -3.12 -3.01
N SER A 9 20.76 -3.75 -3.68
CA SER A 9 22.13 -3.87 -3.17
C SER A 9 22.78 -2.49 -2.95
N ASN A 10 22.60 -1.56 -3.87
CA ASN A 10 23.09 -0.19 -3.74
C ASN A 10 22.43 0.52 -2.54
N LEU A 11 21.10 0.39 -2.37
CA LEU A 11 20.40 0.95 -1.23
C LEU A 11 20.89 0.40 0.12
N ILE A 12 21.22 -0.89 0.20
CA ILE A 12 21.80 -1.50 1.41
C ILE A 12 23.16 -0.86 1.73
N ILE A 13 24.00 -0.69 0.70
CA ILE A 13 25.31 -0.05 0.85
C ILE A 13 25.18 1.41 1.29
N GLU A 14 24.30 2.17 0.63
CA GLU A 14 24.08 3.59 0.93
C GLU A 14 23.45 3.82 2.30
N SER A 15 22.51 2.96 2.72
CA SER A 15 21.83 3.10 4.02
C SER A 15 22.70 2.71 5.21
N ASN A 16 23.80 2.00 5.00
CA ASN A 16 24.64 1.41 6.05
C ASN A 16 23.84 0.65 7.13
N SER A 17 22.72 0.02 6.71
CA SER A 17 21.78 -0.67 7.58
C SER A 17 21.91 -2.18 7.43
N GLU A 18 21.99 -2.88 8.55
CA GLU A 18 22.00 -4.35 8.56
C GLU A 18 20.64 -4.96 8.20
N THR A 19 19.56 -4.18 8.33
CA THR A 19 18.19 -4.60 8.06
C THR A 19 17.53 -3.62 7.11
N LEU A 20 17.16 -4.10 5.93
CA LEU A 20 16.36 -3.36 4.96
C LEU A 20 15.05 -4.10 4.72
N ILE A 21 13.95 -3.35 4.70
CA ILE A 21 12.63 -3.86 4.27
C ILE A 21 12.32 -3.24 2.92
N VAL A 22 12.01 -4.07 1.94
CA VAL A 22 11.58 -3.64 0.62
C VAL A 22 10.11 -4.02 0.40
N VAL A 23 9.32 -3.06 -0.03
CA VAL A 23 7.90 -3.24 -0.34
C VAL A 23 7.72 -3.41 -1.84
N PHE A 24 7.24 -4.56 -2.28
CA PHE A 24 6.86 -4.82 -3.67
C PHE A 24 5.35 -4.61 -3.82
N ASP A 25 5.00 -3.44 -4.30
CA ASP A 25 3.61 -2.98 -4.44
C ASP A 25 3.16 -3.08 -5.89
N ILE A 26 2.28 -4.04 -6.18
CA ILE A 26 1.68 -4.23 -7.51
C ILE A 26 0.17 -4.40 -7.40
N ALA A 27 -0.55 -4.00 -8.45
CA ALA A 27 -2.02 -4.08 -8.48
C ALA A 27 -2.56 -5.52 -8.42
N ASN A 28 -1.79 -6.52 -8.85
CA ASN A 28 -2.20 -7.92 -8.89
C ASN A 28 -1.10 -8.86 -8.37
N GLY A 29 -1.14 -9.15 -7.07
CA GLY A 29 -0.21 -10.06 -6.39
C GLY A 29 -0.29 -11.53 -6.81
N TYR A 30 -1.27 -11.94 -7.62
CA TYR A 30 -1.45 -13.31 -8.10
C TYR A 30 -0.63 -13.67 -9.34
N MET A 31 0.13 -12.73 -9.92
CA MET A 31 0.90 -12.94 -11.14
C MET A 31 2.05 -13.93 -10.93
N LYS A 32 2.10 -15.01 -11.72
CA LYS A 32 3.19 -16.01 -11.67
C LYS A 32 4.59 -15.42 -11.87
N THR A 33 4.70 -14.39 -12.72
CA THR A 33 5.97 -13.67 -12.95
C THR A 33 6.44 -12.93 -11.71
N PHE A 34 5.50 -12.37 -10.94
CA PHE A 34 5.77 -11.70 -9.67
C PHE A 34 6.30 -12.68 -8.62
N HIS A 35 5.64 -13.83 -8.44
CA HIS A 35 6.10 -14.86 -7.50
C HIS A 35 7.51 -15.38 -7.87
N LYS A 36 7.82 -15.56 -9.16
CA LYS A 36 9.16 -15.94 -9.62
C LYS A 36 10.20 -14.87 -9.29
N LEU A 37 9.84 -13.59 -9.41
CA LEU A 37 10.71 -12.47 -9.05
C LEU A 37 11.02 -12.49 -7.55
N ILE A 38 9.99 -12.60 -6.69
CA ILE A 38 10.15 -12.64 -5.22
C ILE A 38 11.04 -13.84 -4.82
N LYS A 39 10.77 -15.04 -5.34
CA LYS A 39 11.59 -16.22 -5.08
C LYS A 39 13.06 -16.01 -5.43
N LYS A 40 13.34 -15.36 -6.55
CA LYS A 40 14.69 -15.05 -6.97
C LYS A 40 15.36 -14.08 -5.99
N ILE A 41 14.68 -13.00 -5.62
CA ILE A 41 15.18 -12.01 -4.68
C ILE A 41 15.47 -12.66 -3.32
N ARG A 42 14.53 -13.44 -2.78
CA ARG A 42 14.71 -14.16 -1.51
C ARG A 42 15.93 -15.08 -1.53
N LYS A 43 16.15 -15.78 -2.66
CA LYS A 43 17.32 -16.66 -2.82
C LYS A 43 18.63 -15.89 -2.81
N GLU A 44 18.69 -14.74 -3.48
CA GLU A 44 19.90 -13.92 -3.60
C GLU A 44 20.14 -13.04 -2.36
N MET A 45 19.06 -12.67 -1.65
CA MET A 45 19.07 -11.79 -0.48
C MET A 45 18.30 -12.41 0.70
N PRO A 46 18.84 -13.45 1.37
CA PRO A 46 18.10 -14.20 2.40
C PRO A 46 17.68 -13.38 3.61
N LYS A 47 18.41 -12.32 3.96
CA LYS A 47 18.17 -11.45 5.12
C LYS A 47 17.28 -10.24 4.82
N LEU A 48 16.90 -10.01 3.55
CA LEU A 48 16.05 -8.90 3.16
C LEU A 48 14.65 -9.07 3.73
N GLY A 49 14.10 -8.05 4.38
CA GLY A 49 12.68 -7.99 4.70
C GLY A 49 11.88 -7.76 3.41
N ILE A 50 10.98 -8.68 3.07
CA ILE A 50 10.18 -8.60 1.83
C ILE A 50 8.71 -8.49 2.19
N PHE A 51 8.13 -7.33 1.92
CA PHE A 51 6.70 -7.09 2.00
C PHE A 51 6.13 -7.03 0.58
N ALA A 52 5.06 -7.75 0.31
CA ALA A 52 4.54 -7.85 -1.06
C ALA A 52 3.02 -7.91 -1.13
N GLY A 53 2.46 -7.43 -2.21
CA GLY A 53 1.02 -7.45 -2.50
C GLY A 53 0.71 -6.73 -3.82
N ASN A 54 -0.58 -6.54 -4.09
CA ASN A 54 -1.71 -6.76 -3.17
C ASN A 54 -2.47 -8.04 -3.51
N ILE A 55 -2.99 -8.65 -2.48
CA ILE A 55 -3.86 -9.84 -2.55
C ILE A 55 -5.11 -9.63 -1.67
N VAL A 56 -6.11 -10.50 -1.80
CA VAL A 56 -7.38 -10.40 -1.04
C VAL A 56 -7.93 -11.77 -0.59
N THR A 57 -7.21 -12.87 -0.80
CA THR A 57 -7.64 -14.23 -0.47
C THR A 57 -6.56 -15.03 0.22
N GLY A 58 -6.94 -16.05 1.01
CA GLY A 58 -5.99 -16.99 1.62
C GLY A 58 -5.10 -17.72 0.61
N GLU A 59 -5.61 -17.99 -0.62
CA GLU A 59 -4.79 -18.53 -1.70
C GLU A 59 -3.66 -17.56 -2.07
N GLY A 60 -3.97 -16.26 -2.20
CA GLY A 60 -2.97 -15.22 -2.48
C GLY A 60 -1.90 -15.14 -1.39
N VAL A 61 -2.31 -15.26 -0.11
CA VAL A 61 -1.38 -15.36 1.03
C VAL A 61 -0.42 -16.54 0.83
N LYS A 62 -0.95 -17.73 0.57
CA LYS A 62 -0.16 -18.95 0.37
C LYS A 62 0.84 -18.80 -0.76
N LEU A 63 0.41 -18.24 -1.91
CA LEU A 63 1.28 -18.02 -3.07
C LEU A 63 2.47 -17.11 -2.76
N LEU A 64 2.26 -16.04 -2.00
CA LEU A 64 3.32 -15.10 -1.61
C LEU A 64 4.19 -15.66 -0.49
N ALA A 65 3.64 -16.37 0.49
CA ALA A 65 4.39 -17.09 1.53
C ALA A 65 5.35 -18.10 0.90
N ASP A 66 4.87 -18.93 -0.04
CA ASP A 66 5.68 -19.89 -0.81
C ASP A 66 6.76 -19.20 -1.68
N ALA A 67 6.57 -17.93 -1.98
CA ALA A 67 7.58 -17.12 -2.66
C ALA A 67 8.66 -16.57 -1.71
N GLY A 68 8.40 -16.58 -0.40
CA GLY A 68 9.35 -16.18 0.64
C GLY A 68 9.19 -14.73 1.10
N VAL A 69 7.96 -14.20 1.14
CA VAL A 69 7.69 -12.90 1.76
C VAL A 69 7.62 -13.00 3.28
N ASP A 70 7.92 -11.92 3.98
CA ASP A 70 7.77 -11.79 5.43
C ASP A 70 6.43 -11.14 5.80
N ALA A 71 5.87 -10.34 4.90
CA ALA A 71 4.54 -9.74 5.08
C ALA A 71 3.77 -9.63 3.75
N VAL A 72 2.44 -9.72 3.85
CA VAL A 72 1.53 -9.53 2.71
C VAL A 72 0.72 -8.24 2.84
N LYS A 73 0.54 -7.52 1.73
CA LYS A 73 -0.37 -6.38 1.63
C LYS A 73 -1.73 -6.87 1.14
N ILE A 74 -2.77 -6.58 1.93
CA ILE A 74 -4.15 -7.04 1.70
C ILE A 74 -4.99 -5.84 1.28
N GLY A 75 -5.58 -5.88 0.09
CA GLY A 75 -6.53 -4.89 -0.40
C GLY A 75 -6.44 -4.64 -1.89
N ILE A 76 -7.57 -4.72 -2.58
CA ILE A 76 -7.73 -4.39 -4.00
C ILE A 76 -8.98 -3.53 -4.15
N GLY A 77 -8.83 -2.32 -4.68
CA GLY A 77 -9.93 -1.42 -4.96
C GLY A 77 -10.49 -0.67 -3.75
N SER A 78 -9.94 -0.85 -2.55
CA SER A 78 -10.44 -0.27 -1.28
C SER A 78 -9.89 1.13 -0.95
N GLY A 79 -8.88 1.62 -1.67
CA GLY A 79 -8.26 2.92 -1.41
C GLY A 79 -9.20 4.11 -1.63
N SER A 80 -9.03 5.19 -0.87
CA SER A 80 -9.91 6.38 -0.88
C SER A 80 -9.91 7.17 -2.19
N VAL A 81 -8.89 7.02 -3.00
CA VAL A 81 -8.72 7.61 -4.35
C VAL A 81 -8.57 6.54 -5.43
N CYS A 82 -8.80 5.27 -5.08
CA CYS A 82 -8.77 4.14 -6.00
C CYS A 82 -10.10 4.02 -6.74
N THR A 83 -10.06 3.83 -8.05
CA THR A 83 -11.22 3.58 -8.91
C THR A 83 -11.13 2.22 -9.62
N THR A 84 -10.19 1.36 -9.22
CA THR A 84 -9.98 0.03 -9.82
C THR A 84 -11.27 -0.76 -9.90
N SER A 85 -12.04 -0.83 -8.80
CA SER A 85 -13.31 -1.58 -8.79
C SER A 85 -14.36 -1.03 -9.75
N SER A 86 -14.41 0.29 -9.93
CA SER A 86 -15.35 0.94 -10.85
C SER A 86 -14.93 0.82 -12.31
N ILE A 87 -13.63 0.78 -12.58
CA ILE A 87 -13.07 0.72 -13.95
C ILE A 87 -12.96 -0.72 -14.44
N THR A 88 -12.48 -1.63 -13.60
CA THR A 88 -12.17 -3.01 -13.98
C THR A 88 -13.22 -4.03 -13.55
N GLY A 89 -14.14 -3.64 -12.66
CA GLY A 89 -15.06 -4.56 -11.97
C GLY A 89 -14.38 -5.42 -10.90
N ILE A 90 -13.07 -5.24 -10.67
CA ILE A 90 -12.28 -6.03 -9.72
C ILE A 90 -12.09 -5.23 -8.44
N GLY A 91 -12.51 -5.80 -7.32
CA GLY A 91 -12.33 -5.23 -6.00
C GLY A 91 -12.86 -6.18 -4.94
N TYR A 92 -12.47 -5.94 -3.69
CA TYR A 92 -12.92 -6.76 -2.55
C TYR A 92 -13.14 -5.87 -1.33
N PRO A 93 -14.25 -6.07 -0.57
CA PRO A 93 -14.47 -5.32 0.67
C PRO A 93 -13.33 -5.57 1.66
N GLN A 94 -12.72 -4.49 2.16
CA GLN A 94 -11.45 -4.58 2.90
C GLN A 94 -11.55 -5.49 4.13
N LEU A 95 -12.59 -5.35 4.94
CA LEU A 95 -12.77 -6.16 6.14
C LEU A 95 -12.89 -7.66 5.80
N SER A 96 -13.67 -7.99 4.76
CA SER A 96 -13.81 -9.37 4.28
C SER A 96 -12.47 -9.93 3.78
N ALA A 97 -11.68 -9.12 3.06
CA ALA A 97 -10.36 -9.53 2.60
C ALA A 97 -9.41 -9.88 3.75
N ILE A 98 -9.41 -9.07 4.83
CA ILE A 98 -8.59 -9.36 6.01
C ILE A 98 -9.04 -10.68 6.67
N LEU A 99 -10.34 -10.86 6.88
CA LEU A 99 -10.91 -12.06 7.48
C LEU A 99 -10.57 -13.33 6.66
N ASP A 100 -10.72 -13.25 5.32
CA ASP A 100 -10.42 -14.38 4.43
C ASP A 100 -8.93 -14.76 4.42
N CYS A 101 -8.05 -13.77 4.62
CA CYS A 101 -6.60 -13.99 4.66
C CYS A 101 -6.10 -14.46 6.04
N SER A 102 -6.77 -14.08 7.14
CA SER A 102 -6.24 -14.13 8.50
C SER A 102 -5.82 -15.55 8.96
N GLU A 103 -6.61 -16.59 8.62
CA GLU A 103 -6.29 -17.97 8.99
C GLU A 103 -5.02 -18.46 8.28
N THR A 104 -4.90 -18.16 6.99
CA THR A 104 -3.72 -18.55 6.20
C THR A 104 -2.48 -17.83 6.67
N ILE A 105 -2.57 -16.52 6.98
CA ILE A 105 -1.46 -15.72 7.53
C ILE A 105 -0.91 -16.37 8.81
N LYS A 106 -1.80 -16.75 9.73
CA LYS A 106 -1.41 -17.43 10.98
C LYS A 106 -0.73 -18.78 10.72
N LYS A 107 -1.24 -19.57 9.76
CA LYS A 107 -0.66 -20.86 9.38
C LYS A 107 0.73 -20.72 8.76
N GLU A 108 0.92 -19.73 7.91
CA GLU A 108 2.20 -19.49 7.23
C GLU A 108 3.22 -18.76 8.13
N GLY A 109 2.78 -18.20 9.27
CA GLY A 109 3.64 -17.51 10.22
C GLY A 109 4.26 -16.21 9.67
N ILE A 110 3.55 -15.53 8.77
CA ILE A 110 3.95 -14.25 8.17
C ILE A 110 3.08 -13.10 8.69
N LEU A 111 3.49 -11.87 8.44
CA LEU A 111 2.77 -10.67 8.85
C LEU A 111 1.78 -10.19 7.77
N SER A 112 0.85 -9.34 8.17
CA SER A 112 -0.16 -8.75 7.30
C SER A 112 -0.25 -7.23 7.43
N ILE A 113 -0.51 -6.56 6.31
CA ILE A 113 -0.76 -5.13 6.23
C ILE A 113 -2.11 -4.91 5.57
N SER A 114 -3.09 -4.40 6.32
CA SER A 114 -4.36 -3.95 5.74
C SER A 114 -4.13 -2.67 4.94
N ASP A 115 -4.24 -2.73 3.62
CA ASP A 115 -3.97 -1.62 2.71
C ASP A 115 -5.26 -1.12 2.05
N GLY A 116 -5.69 0.06 2.44
CA GLY A 116 -6.92 0.71 2.01
C GLY A 116 -8.12 0.44 2.92
N GLY A 117 -9.27 1.05 2.56
CA GLY A 117 -10.52 0.91 3.31
C GLY A 117 -10.59 1.70 4.62
N ILE A 118 -9.52 2.34 5.06
CA ILE A 118 -9.47 3.15 6.29
C ILE A 118 -9.99 4.56 5.99
N LYS A 119 -11.23 4.83 6.35
CA LYS A 119 -11.89 6.14 6.16
C LYS A 119 -12.02 6.93 7.45
N VAL A 120 -12.21 6.23 8.55
CA VAL A 120 -12.32 6.76 9.91
C VAL A 120 -11.45 5.96 10.87
N ILE A 121 -11.18 6.49 12.05
CA ILE A 121 -10.28 5.86 13.04
C ILE A 121 -10.77 4.46 13.45
N GLY A 122 -12.07 4.29 13.64
CA GLY A 122 -12.66 3.01 13.97
C GLY A 122 -12.40 1.89 12.94
N ASP A 123 -12.08 2.24 11.69
CA ASP A 123 -11.72 1.23 10.69
C ASP A 123 -10.34 0.62 10.96
N ILE A 124 -9.45 1.37 11.62
CA ILE A 124 -8.15 0.85 12.09
C ILE A 124 -8.36 -0.24 13.14
N ALA A 125 -9.21 0.03 14.13
CA ALA A 125 -9.54 -0.95 15.17
C ALA A 125 -10.18 -2.21 14.57
N LYS A 126 -11.12 -2.04 13.63
CA LYS A 126 -11.74 -3.17 12.91
C LYS A 126 -10.71 -4.00 12.14
N ALA A 127 -9.74 -3.37 11.49
CA ALA A 127 -8.69 -4.08 10.76
C ALA A 127 -7.84 -4.95 11.70
N TYR A 128 -7.45 -4.43 12.85
CA TYR A 128 -6.70 -5.19 13.86
C TYR A 128 -7.52 -6.35 14.43
N VAL A 129 -8.79 -6.12 14.80
CA VAL A 129 -9.68 -7.17 15.31
C VAL A 129 -9.91 -8.27 14.27
N ALA A 130 -9.95 -7.92 12.97
CA ALA A 130 -10.05 -8.87 11.88
C ALA A 130 -8.76 -9.68 11.63
N GLY A 131 -7.65 -9.32 12.26
CA GLY A 131 -6.39 -10.06 12.22
C GLY A 131 -5.27 -9.42 11.41
N ALA A 132 -5.36 -8.12 11.08
CA ALA A 132 -4.24 -7.39 10.50
C ALA A 132 -3.19 -7.07 11.57
N ASP A 133 -1.89 -7.22 11.25
CA ASP A 133 -0.80 -6.82 12.12
C ASP A 133 -0.47 -5.34 11.98
N PHE A 134 -0.65 -4.80 10.78
CA PHE A 134 -0.43 -3.39 10.44
C PHE A 134 -1.56 -2.84 9.57
N VAL A 135 -1.69 -1.51 9.57
CA VAL A 135 -2.58 -0.78 8.67
C VAL A 135 -1.79 0.22 7.83
N MET A 136 -2.08 0.30 6.55
CA MET A 136 -1.55 1.33 5.66
C MET A 136 -2.58 2.44 5.51
N ILE A 137 -2.20 3.66 5.90
CA ILE A 137 -3.08 4.83 5.95
C ILE A 137 -2.63 5.84 4.90
N GLY A 138 -3.52 6.21 3.98
CA GLY A 138 -3.29 7.26 3.00
C GLY A 138 -4.21 8.47 3.25
N GLY A 139 -5.49 8.32 2.99
CA GLY A 139 -6.46 9.42 2.99
C GLY A 139 -6.60 10.16 4.32
N LEU A 140 -6.47 9.50 5.46
CA LEU A 140 -6.51 10.16 6.77
C LEU A 140 -5.33 11.13 6.97
N LEU A 141 -4.16 10.80 6.41
CA LEU A 141 -2.95 11.62 6.51
C LEU A 141 -2.81 12.62 5.35
N ALA A 142 -3.67 12.57 4.34
CA ALA A 142 -3.65 13.53 3.25
C ALA A 142 -4.07 14.93 3.72
N GLY A 143 -3.40 15.97 3.21
CA GLY A 143 -3.67 17.38 3.50
C GLY A 143 -2.88 17.95 4.67
N HIS A 144 -1.88 17.25 5.19
CA HIS A 144 -0.97 17.78 6.20
C HIS A 144 0.26 18.46 5.60
N THR A 145 0.82 19.43 6.34
CA THR A 145 1.95 20.25 5.91
C THR A 145 3.23 19.45 5.68
N GLU A 146 3.41 18.33 6.39
CA GLU A 146 4.55 17.44 6.21
C GLU A 146 4.47 16.58 4.94
N GLY A 147 3.31 16.55 4.29
CA GLY A 147 3.14 15.89 3.00
C GLY A 147 3.83 16.69 1.87
N ASN A 148 4.43 16.00 0.92
CA ASN A 148 5.06 16.60 -0.25
C ASN A 148 4.10 16.85 -1.43
N ALA A 149 2.78 16.76 -1.19
CA ALA A 149 1.77 16.97 -2.22
C ALA A 149 1.78 18.43 -2.71
N PRO A 150 1.64 18.68 -4.03
CA PRO A 150 1.51 20.04 -4.56
C PRO A 150 0.35 20.79 -3.91
N THR A 151 0.56 22.06 -3.59
CA THR A 151 -0.44 22.93 -2.98
C THR A 151 -1.09 23.88 -3.97
N VAL A 152 -2.34 24.23 -3.74
CA VAL A 152 -3.12 25.19 -4.54
C VAL A 152 -3.96 26.06 -3.61
N ILE A 153 -3.97 27.39 -3.88
CA ILE A 153 -4.83 28.31 -3.17
C ILE A 153 -6.11 28.53 -4.00
N LYS A 154 -7.28 28.27 -3.40
CA LYS A 154 -8.60 28.58 -3.95
C LYS A 154 -9.40 29.38 -2.94
N ASN A 155 -9.93 30.54 -3.35
CA ASN A 155 -10.75 31.40 -2.49
C ASN A 155 -10.06 31.69 -1.14
N ASN A 156 -8.78 32.01 -1.16
CA ASN A 156 -7.93 32.26 0.02
C ASN A 156 -7.81 31.05 0.99
N VAL A 157 -8.08 29.85 0.52
CA VAL A 157 -7.91 28.60 1.29
C VAL A 157 -6.84 27.75 0.63
N LEU A 158 -5.92 27.23 1.45
CA LEU A 158 -4.87 26.33 1.02
C LEU A 158 -5.42 24.89 0.90
N PHE A 159 -5.09 24.24 -0.23
CA PHE A 159 -5.42 22.84 -0.50
C PHE A 159 -4.17 22.08 -0.94
N HIS A 160 -4.12 20.80 -0.61
CA HIS A 160 -3.13 19.84 -1.09
C HIS A 160 -3.75 18.95 -2.17
N LYS A 161 -3.02 18.69 -3.27
CA LYS A 161 -3.48 17.82 -4.35
C LYS A 161 -3.17 16.36 -4.02
N TYR A 162 -4.12 15.65 -3.47
CA TYR A 162 -3.99 14.22 -3.14
C TYR A 162 -4.45 13.36 -4.32
N HIS A 163 -3.60 12.44 -4.77
CA HIS A 163 -3.89 11.57 -5.92
C HIS A 163 -3.54 10.11 -5.62
N GLY A 164 -4.24 9.19 -6.30
CA GLY A 164 -3.93 7.76 -6.27
C GLY A 164 -2.69 7.45 -7.13
N MET A 165 -1.93 6.43 -6.75
CA MET A 165 -0.73 6.00 -7.48
C MET A 165 -0.99 5.60 -8.93
N SER A 166 -2.21 5.16 -9.26
CA SER A 166 -2.66 4.84 -10.62
C SER A 166 -3.57 5.92 -11.22
N SER A 167 -3.56 7.14 -10.70
CA SER A 167 -4.27 8.28 -11.28
C SER A 167 -3.55 8.80 -12.52
N GLN A 168 -4.27 9.52 -13.37
CA GLN A 168 -3.66 10.18 -14.54
C GLN A 168 -2.50 11.09 -14.14
N ASP A 169 -2.67 11.90 -13.09
CA ASP A 169 -1.62 12.78 -12.56
C ASP A 169 -0.36 12.00 -12.16
N ALA A 170 -0.51 10.86 -11.47
CA ALA A 170 0.62 10.02 -11.09
C ALA A 170 1.30 9.38 -12.31
N MET A 171 0.51 8.94 -13.28
CA MET A 171 1.05 8.35 -14.51
C MET A 171 1.82 9.36 -15.34
N GLU A 172 1.37 10.60 -15.44
CA GLU A 172 2.06 11.70 -16.14
C GLU A 172 3.39 12.07 -15.47
N LEU A 173 3.48 11.93 -14.13
CA LEU A 173 4.72 12.17 -13.39
C LEU A 173 5.77 11.06 -13.57
N HIS A 174 5.33 9.81 -13.79
CA HIS A 174 6.23 8.66 -13.78
C HIS A 174 6.50 8.05 -15.16
N TYR A 175 5.71 8.38 -16.18
CA TYR A 175 5.87 7.87 -17.53
C TYR A 175 6.02 9.03 -18.52
N GLU A 176 7.07 9.00 -19.33
CA GLU A 176 7.27 9.97 -20.42
C GLU A 176 6.13 9.92 -21.45
N THR A 177 5.51 8.76 -21.61
CA THR A 177 4.33 8.57 -22.47
C THR A 177 3.34 7.62 -21.80
N LEU A 178 2.08 8.03 -21.69
CA LEU A 178 1.00 7.16 -21.17
C LEU A 178 0.81 5.97 -22.12
N PRO A 179 0.89 4.71 -21.60
CA PRO A 179 0.61 3.54 -22.40
C PRO A 179 -0.84 3.59 -22.91
N LYS A 180 -1.05 3.61 -24.22
CA LYS A 180 -2.38 3.70 -24.85
C LYS A 180 -3.37 2.61 -24.43
N TYR A 181 -2.88 1.51 -23.86
CA TYR A 181 -3.67 0.36 -23.41
C TYR A 181 -4.07 0.43 -21.92
N ARG A 182 -3.65 1.46 -21.18
CA ARG A 182 -3.99 1.61 -19.76
C ARG A 182 -4.94 2.77 -19.55
N THR A 183 -5.95 2.54 -18.73
CA THR A 183 -6.85 3.57 -18.20
C THR A 183 -6.42 3.90 -16.77
N ALA A 184 -6.56 5.16 -16.38
CA ALA A 184 -6.29 5.58 -15.01
C ALA A 184 -7.28 4.89 -14.03
N GLU A 185 -6.74 4.29 -12.99
CA GLU A 185 -7.51 3.60 -11.95
C GLU A 185 -7.48 4.36 -10.62
N GLY A 186 -7.34 5.66 -10.68
CA GLY A 186 -7.32 6.55 -9.52
C GLY A 186 -7.76 7.95 -9.90
N VAL A 187 -8.18 8.71 -8.90
CA VAL A 187 -8.60 10.10 -9.02
C VAL A 187 -7.73 11.01 -8.18
N SER A 188 -7.69 12.29 -8.57
CA SER A 188 -7.09 13.36 -7.77
C SER A 188 -8.16 14.14 -7.04
N LYS A 189 -7.89 14.51 -5.79
CA LYS A 189 -8.77 15.32 -4.94
C LYS A 189 -8.00 16.49 -4.33
N LEU A 190 -8.66 17.62 -4.17
CA LEU A 190 -8.14 18.72 -3.37
C LEU A 190 -8.59 18.51 -1.93
N ILE A 191 -7.62 18.38 -1.03
CA ILE A 191 -7.85 18.25 0.41
C ILE A 191 -7.46 19.57 1.06
N LYS A 192 -8.38 20.17 1.81
CA LYS A 192 -8.08 21.41 2.57
C LYS A 192 -6.89 21.14 3.51
N ASP A 193 -6.02 22.12 3.63
CA ASP A 193 -4.91 22.05 4.59
C ASP A 193 -5.39 21.76 6.00
N LYS A 194 -4.75 20.80 6.64
CA LYS A 194 -5.05 20.33 8.00
C LYS A 194 -3.99 20.77 9.02
N GLY A 195 -2.95 21.48 8.55
CA GLY A 195 -1.81 21.83 9.39
C GLY A 195 -0.94 20.63 9.73
N ASN A 196 -0.33 20.64 10.89
CA ASN A 196 0.62 19.61 11.33
C ASN A 196 -0.04 18.23 11.54
N VAL A 197 0.66 17.17 11.13
CA VAL A 197 0.18 15.79 11.20
C VAL A 197 0.02 15.26 12.62
N SER A 198 0.73 15.84 13.60
CA SER A 198 0.71 15.41 15.01
C SER A 198 -0.71 15.36 15.56
N THR A 199 -1.53 16.38 15.25
CA THR A 199 -2.94 16.43 15.68
C THR A 199 -3.75 15.21 15.22
N THR A 200 -3.58 14.80 13.96
CA THR A 200 -4.26 13.60 13.43
C THR A 200 -3.71 12.32 14.07
N ILE A 201 -2.40 12.24 14.30
CA ILE A 201 -1.79 11.09 14.99
C ILE A 201 -2.32 10.98 16.43
N GLU A 202 -2.41 12.08 17.16
CA GLU A 202 -2.95 12.10 18.53
C GLU A 202 -4.40 11.62 18.57
N VAL A 203 -5.23 12.06 17.63
CA VAL A 203 -6.63 11.62 17.52
C VAL A 203 -6.73 10.14 17.17
N ILE A 204 -5.87 9.62 16.27
CA ILE A 204 -5.79 8.18 15.95
C ILE A 204 -5.42 7.39 17.21
N LEU A 205 -4.36 7.79 17.91
CA LEU A 205 -3.91 7.13 19.13
C LEU A 205 -4.96 7.20 20.24
N GLY A 206 -5.63 8.34 20.40
CA GLY A 206 -6.75 8.51 21.33
C GLY A 206 -7.89 7.54 21.04
N GLY A 207 -8.32 7.47 19.78
CA GLY A 207 -9.40 6.57 19.38
C GLY A 207 -9.07 5.07 19.51
N LEU A 208 -7.79 4.70 19.36
CA LEU A 208 -7.36 3.30 19.57
C LEU A 208 -7.22 2.93 21.06
N ARG A 209 -7.12 3.92 21.96
CA ARG A 209 -7.04 3.70 23.42
C ARG A 209 -8.42 3.65 24.09
N SER A 210 -9.45 4.20 23.43
CA SER A 210 -10.84 4.23 23.93
C SER A 210 -11.53 2.90 23.75
#